data_cb52624b2e599ad534db06ae99f21882
#
_entry.id   cb52624b2e599ad534db06ae99f21882
#
_cell.length_a   1.000
_cell.length_b   1.000
_cell.length_c   1.000
_cell.angle_alpha   90.00
_cell.angle_beta   90.00
_cell.angle_gamma   90.00
#
_symmetry.space_group_name_H-M   'P 1'
#
loop_
_entity.id
_entity.type
_entity.pdbx_description
1 polymer ?
#
loop_
_entity_poly.entity_id
_entity_poly.type
_entity_poly.pdbx_seq_one_letter_code
_entity_poly.pdbx_strand_id
1 'polypeptide(L)'
;DKTGEVNADTRSRITAQIQDINEILNTNKQKVDQLNSQLKKSGKNNKELTAFIEKLQSRITEQEEEIQLLTTELQKKQIVIENLNKNLDELTKQSQRKDEHIMKIEEEKNTAYYVVGTRKNLIDQKIINRKGGFLGIGKRSAVSSDSDMQNYTKIDIRKVTEIKLSGKKIKILTSHPSGSYKLVGDAKKPTAIQINN
;
A
#
# COMPACT_ATOMS: atom_id res chain seq x y z
N ASP A 1 -11.16 10.79 0.26
CA ASP A 1 -10.59 11.10 1.59
C ASP A 1 -11.41 12.11 2.39
N LYS A 2 -12.73 11.85 2.48
CA LYS A 2 -13.68 12.74 3.17
C LYS A 2 -13.55 12.73 4.72
N THR A 3 -12.97 11.69 5.28
CA THR A 3 -12.83 11.56 6.73
C THR A 3 -11.72 12.43 7.32
N GLY A 4 -10.64 12.67 6.57
CA GLY A 4 -9.54 13.56 6.98
C GLY A 4 -9.95 15.03 6.97
N GLU A 5 -10.74 15.42 5.99
CA GLU A 5 -11.21 16.80 5.78
C GLU A 5 -12.23 17.22 6.84
N VAL A 6 -13.19 16.35 7.16
CA VAL A 6 -14.17 16.57 8.26
C VAL A 6 -13.48 16.71 9.61
N ASN A 7 -12.42 15.94 9.88
CA ASN A 7 -11.65 16.04 11.12
C ASN A 7 -10.86 17.36 11.23
N ALA A 8 -10.31 17.87 10.13
CA ALA A 8 -9.58 19.14 10.10
C ALA A 8 -10.52 20.34 10.34
N ASP A 9 -11.68 20.36 9.65
CA ASP A 9 -12.69 21.40 9.83
C ASP A 9 -13.27 21.40 11.26
N THR A 10 -13.65 20.25 11.77
CA THR A 10 -14.17 20.11 13.14
C THR A 10 -13.15 20.58 14.18
N ARG A 11 -11.86 20.27 13.97
CA ARG A 11 -10.76 20.71 14.83
C ARG A 11 -10.59 22.23 14.82
N SER A 12 -10.57 22.82 13.63
CA SER A 12 -10.48 24.27 13.45
C SER A 12 -11.63 25.00 14.18
N ARG A 13 -12.85 24.47 14.04
CA ARG A 13 -14.02 25.01 14.73
C ARG A 13 -13.92 24.90 16.24
N ILE A 14 -13.48 23.77 16.79
CA ILE A 14 -13.29 23.60 18.23
C ILE A 14 -12.22 24.57 18.75
N THR A 15 -11.11 24.74 18.02
CA THR A 15 -10.05 25.68 18.41
C THR A 15 -10.57 27.12 18.42
N ALA A 16 -11.33 27.52 17.39
CA ALA A 16 -11.96 28.85 17.34
C ALA A 16 -12.94 29.05 18.52
N GLN A 17 -13.79 28.05 18.81
CA GLN A 17 -14.71 28.11 19.93
C GLN A 17 -13.99 28.25 21.27
N ILE A 18 -12.88 27.58 21.49
CA ILE A 18 -12.05 27.73 22.71
C ILE A 18 -11.48 29.14 22.79
N GLN A 19 -11.04 29.72 21.67
CA GLN A 19 -10.58 31.12 21.63
C GLN A 19 -11.71 32.11 22.02
N ASP A 20 -12.89 31.94 21.42
CA ASP A 20 -14.07 32.78 21.74
C ASP A 20 -14.46 32.67 23.23
N ILE A 21 -14.42 31.47 23.78
CA ILE A 21 -14.71 31.26 25.22
C ILE A 21 -13.66 31.96 26.09
N ASN A 22 -12.39 31.88 25.75
CA ASN A 22 -11.30 32.57 26.46
C ASN A 22 -11.48 34.10 26.43
N GLU A 23 -11.90 34.67 25.29
CA GLU A 23 -12.20 36.10 25.17
C GLU A 23 -13.38 36.51 26.03
N ILE A 24 -14.46 35.70 26.05
CA ILE A 24 -15.64 35.91 26.89
C ILE A 24 -15.25 35.86 28.38
N LEU A 25 -14.46 34.88 28.80
CA LEU A 25 -14.00 34.76 30.18
C LEU A 25 -13.16 35.96 30.59
N ASN A 26 -12.21 36.37 29.75
CA ASN A 26 -11.38 37.55 30.04
C ASN A 26 -12.20 38.84 30.15
N THR A 27 -13.21 39.00 29.28
CA THR A 27 -14.14 40.11 29.33
C THR A 27 -14.97 40.09 30.61
N ASN A 28 -15.46 38.92 31.02
CA ASN A 28 -16.21 38.75 32.25
C ASN A 28 -15.37 39.04 33.49
N LYS A 29 -14.12 38.59 33.50
CA LYS A 29 -13.14 38.89 34.56
C LYS A 29 -12.94 40.40 34.73
N GLN A 30 -12.69 41.09 33.62
CA GLN A 30 -12.54 42.55 33.63
C GLN A 30 -13.78 43.27 34.15
N LYS A 31 -15.00 42.83 33.77
CA LYS A 31 -16.27 43.40 34.26
C LYS A 31 -16.44 43.17 35.76
N VAL A 32 -16.12 41.98 36.26
CA VAL A 32 -16.22 41.65 37.69
C VAL A 32 -15.22 42.49 38.50
N ASP A 33 -13.99 42.68 38.00
CA ASP A 33 -12.98 43.52 38.64
C ASP A 33 -13.40 45.01 38.66
N GLN A 34 -14.02 45.49 37.58
CA GLN A 34 -14.59 46.84 37.52
C GLN A 34 -15.73 47.01 38.53
N LEU A 35 -16.66 46.04 38.62
CA LEU A 35 -17.74 46.06 39.58
C LEU A 35 -17.22 46.05 41.01
N ASN A 36 -16.20 45.26 41.34
CA ASN A 36 -15.56 45.21 42.62
C ASN A 36 -14.91 46.58 42.99
N SER A 37 -14.24 47.18 42.01
CA SER A 37 -13.64 48.52 42.18
C SER A 37 -14.68 49.61 42.41
N GLN A 38 -15.79 49.59 41.67
CA GLN A 38 -16.91 50.53 41.85
C GLN A 38 -17.60 50.35 43.20
N LEU A 39 -17.81 49.12 43.65
CA LEU A 39 -18.36 48.82 44.96
C LEU A 39 -17.50 49.39 46.05
N LYS A 40 -16.19 49.19 46.02
CA LYS A 40 -15.21 49.75 46.97
C LYS A 40 -15.24 51.29 46.98
N LYS A 41 -15.35 51.93 45.85
CA LYS A 41 -15.40 53.40 45.72
C LYS A 41 -16.70 53.99 46.19
N SER A 42 -17.82 53.28 46.11
CA SER A 42 -19.14 53.79 46.52
C SER A 42 -19.31 53.91 48.03
N GLY A 43 -18.38 53.39 48.82
CA GLY A 43 -18.43 53.44 50.27
C GLY A 43 -19.62 52.67 50.91
N LYS A 44 -20.43 52.01 50.08
CA LYS A 44 -21.56 51.19 50.55
C LYS A 44 -21.04 49.77 50.87
N ASN A 45 -21.01 49.45 52.13
CA ASN A 45 -20.67 48.13 52.64
C ASN A 45 -21.83 47.15 52.42
N ASN A 46 -22.01 46.69 51.21
CA ASN A 46 -23.01 45.65 50.88
C ASN A 46 -22.34 44.28 50.88
N LYS A 47 -22.41 43.60 52.03
CA LYS A 47 -21.79 42.27 52.22
C LYS A 47 -22.29 41.23 51.24
N GLU A 48 -23.56 41.25 50.84
CA GLU A 48 -24.16 40.32 49.93
C GLU A 48 -23.56 40.51 48.50
N LEU A 49 -23.38 41.76 48.05
CA LEU A 49 -22.82 42.08 46.77
C LEU A 49 -21.31 41.74 46.70
N THR A 50 -20.59 41.95 47.81
CA THR A 50 -19.18 41.54 47.91
C THR A 50 -19.05 40.04 47.82
N ALA A 51 -19.84 39.26 48.56
CA ALA A 51 -19.85 37.82 48.50
C ALA A 51 -20.25 37.29 47.13
N PHE A 52 -21.15 37.97 46.42
CA PHE A 52 -21.54 37.61 45.05
C PHE A 52 -20.40 37.82 44.05
N ILE A 53 -19.68 38.96 44.17
CA ILE A 53 -18.51 39.25 43.35
C ILE A 53 -17.41 38.20 43.57
N GLU A 54 -17.11 37.85 44.82
CA GLU A 54 -16.12 36.82 45.16
C GLU A 54 -16.50 35.45 44.57
N LYS A 55 -17.77 35.09 44.64
CA LYS A 55 -18.28 33.86 44.03
C LYS A 55 -18.14 33.87 42.50
N LEU A 56 -18.37 35.00 41.84
CA LEU A 56 -18.18 35.14 40.40
C LEU A 56 -16.69 35.01 40.01
N GLN A 57 -15.81 35.62 40.79
CA GLN A 57 -14.35 35.51 40.56
C GLN A 57 -13.87 34.07 40.69
N SER A 58 -14.31 33.36 41.79
CA SER A 58 -13.99 31.93 41.95
C SER A 58 -14.45 31.10 40.74
N ARG A 59 -15.67 31.33 40.30
CA ARG A 59 -16.24 30.58 39.17
C ARG A 59 -15.52 30.86 37.84
N ILE A 60 -15.07 32.08 37.60
CA ILE A 60 -14.26 32.42 36.43
C ILE A 60 -12.92 31.69 36.48
N THR A 61 -12.26 31.66 37.66
CA THR A 61 -11.00 30.93 37.83
C THR A 61 -11.16 29.42 37.57
N GLU A 62 -12.21 28.81 38.15
CA GLU A 62 -12.53 27.40 37.89
C GLU A 62 -12.73 27.11 36.40
N GLN A 63 -13.42 27.97 35.68
CA GLN A 63 -13.66 27.85 34.25
C GLN A 63 -12.36 28.04 33.41
N GLU A 64 -11.49 28.98 33.83
CA GLU A 64 -10.17 29.15 33.20
C GLU A 64 -9.32 27.88 33.31
N GLU A 65 -9.31 27.26 34.50
CA GLU A 65 -8.58 26.00 34.75
C GLU A 65 -9.15 24.83 33.91
N GLU A 66 -10.48 24.70 33.85
CA GLU A 66 -11.14 23.66 33.05
C GLU A 66 -10.83 23.80 31.56
N ILE A 67 -10.85 25.02 31.03
CA ILE A 67 -10.52 25.29 29.63
C ILE A 67 -9.05 24.96 29.35
N GLN A 68 -8.14 25.29 30.26
CA GLN A 68 -6.73 24.97 30.14
C GLN A 68 -6.49 23.46 30.08
N LEU A 69 -7.21 22.70 30.91
CA LEU A 69 -7.19 21.25 30.94
C LEU A 69 -7.68 20.67 29.59
N LEU A 70 -8.87 21.11 29.14
CA LEU A 70 -9.47 20.69 27.89
C LEU A 70 -8.60 21.00 26.69
N THR A 71 -7.97 22.17 26.67
CA THR A 71 -7.03 22.57 25.61
C THR A 71 -5.80 21.63 25.55
N THR A 72 -5.28 21.29 26.72
CA THR A 72 -4.14 20.36 26.83
C THR A 72 -4.52 18.96 26.38
N GLU A 73 -5.70 18.47 26.76
CA GLU A 73 -6.20 17.17 26.27
C GLU A 73 -6.41 17.16 24.75
N LEU A 74 -6.97 18.23 24.20
CA LEU A 74 -7.15 18.37 22.77
C LEU A 74 -5.83 18.28 22.02
N GLN A 75 -4.80 18.98 22.51
CA GLN A 75 -3.45 18.92 21.93
C GLN A 75 -2.87 17.51 21.98
N LYS A 76 -2.99 16.81 23.11
CA LYS A 76 -2.53 15.41 23.23
C LYS A 76 -3.23 14.49 22.24
N LYS A 77 -4.55 14.60 22.13
CA LYS A 77 -5.34 13.80 21.17
C LYS A 77 -4.95 14.11 19.72
N GLN A 78 -4.62 15.35 19.41
CA GLN A 78 -4.14 15.76 18.10
C GLN A 78 -2.83 15.05 17.73
N ILE A 79 -1.85 15.02 18.63
CA ILE A 79 -0.58 14.33 18.42
C ILE A 79 -0.81 12.83 18.16
N VAL A 80 -1.73 12.21 18.91
CA VAL A 80 -2.07 10.79 18.70
C VAL A 80 -2.67 10.57 17.32
N ILE A 81 -3.59 11.43 16.88
CA ILE A 81 -4.22 11.33 15.55
C ILE A 81 -3.17 11.49 14.43
N GLU A 82 -2.27 12.44 14.55
CA GLU A 82 -1.19 12.64 13.59
C GLU A 82 -0.26 11.42 13.49
N ASN A 83 0.10 10.84 14.63
CA ASN A 83 0.90 9.62 14.67
C ASN A 83 0.17 8.42 14.06
N LEU A 84 -1.13 8.26 14.34
CA LEU A 84 -1.95 7.21 13.74
C LEU A 84 -2.07 7.35 12.23
N ASN A 85 -2.29 8.56 11.73
CA ASN A 85 -2.35 8.84 10.30
C ASN A 85 -1.01 8.52 9.61
N LYS A 86 0.11 8.90 10.22
CA LYS A 86 1.45 8.57 9.73
C LYS A 86 1.68 7.06 9.67
N ASN A 87 1.30 6.34 10.72
CA ASN A 87 1.42 4.88 10.76
C ASN A 87 0.53 4.20 9.70
N LEU A 88 -0.69 4.73 9.50
CA LEU A 88 -1.60 4.24 8.47
C LEU A 88 -1.02 4.43 7.06
N ASP A 89 -0.42 5.58 6.80
CA ASP A 89 0.26 5.89 5.53
C ASP A 89 1.43 4.93 5.27
N GLU A 90 2.24 4.69 6.30
CA GLU A 90 3.35 3.72 6.20
C GLU A 90 2.86 2.30 5.95
N LEU A 91 1.81 1.87 6.65
CA LEU A 91 1.22 0.55 6.50
C LEU A 91 0.64 0.37 5.09
N THR A 92 -0.04 1.39 4.58
CA THR A 92 -0.59 1.41 3.22
C THR A 92 0.51 1.27 2.17
N LYS A 93 1.60 2.02 2.31
CA LYS A 93 2.76 1.92 1.42
C LYS A 93 3.44 0.55 1.49
N GLN A 94 3.53 -0.04 2.68
CA GLN A 94 4.07 -1.39 2.85
C GLN A 94 3.17 -2.44 2.18
N SER A 95 1.84 -2.33 2.32
CA SER A 95 0.89 -3.22 1.66
C SER A 95 1.05 -3.15 0.15
N GLN A 96 1.06 -1.95 -0.43
CA GLN A 96 1.25 -1.76 -1.87
C GLN A 96 2.55 -2.40 -2.39
N ARG A 97 3.67 -2.20 -1.67
CA ARG A 97 4.94 -2.84 -2.05
C ARG A 97 4.89 -4.37 -1.99
N LYS A 98 4.17 -4.92 -1.01
CA LYS A 98 3.97 -6.37 -0.92
C LYS A 98 3.13 -6.88 -2.08
N ASP A 99 2.06 -6.19 -2.43
CA ASP A 99 1.19 -6.58 -3.54
C ASP A 99 1.93 -6.53 -4.89
N GLU A 100 2.74 -5.48 -5.13
CA GLU A 100 3.62 -5.38 -6.30
C GLU A 100 4.64 -6.53 -6.36
N HIS A 101 5.23 -6.87 -5.20
CA HIS A 101 6.18 -7.97 -5.11
C HIS A 101 5.52 -9.33 -5.36
N ILE A 102 4.31 -9.55 -4.82
CA ILE A 102 3.53 -10.75 -5.08
C ILE A 102 3.20 -10.87 -6.56
N MET A 103 2.69 -9.82 -7.19
CA MET A 103 2.39 -9.81 -8.62
C MET A 103 3.63 -10.13 -9.46
N LYS A 104 4.79 -9.59 -9.10
CA LYS A 104 6.04 -9.87 -9.81
C LYS A 104 6.47 -11.34 -9.68
N ILE A 105 6.40 -11.89 -8.46
CA ILE A 105 6.69 -13.31 -8.22
C ILE A 105 5.71 -14.21 -8.99
N GLU A 106 4.44 -13.87 -9.00
CA GLU A 106 3.42 -14.61 -9.74
C GLU A 106 3.67 -14.55 -11.25
N GLU A 107 4.05 -13.40 -11.78
CA GLU A 107 4.44 -13.28 -13.19
C GLU A 107 5.67 -14.12 -13.49
N GLU A 108 6.71 -14.04 -12.67
CA GLU A 108 7.93 -14.83 -12.85
C GLU A 108 7.67 -16.35 -12.80
N LYS A 109 6.89 -16.81 -11.81
CA LYS A 109 6.54 -18.22 -11.65
C LYS A 109 5.70 -18.76 -12.80
N ASN A 110 4.85 -17.95 -13.37
CA ASN A 110 3.94 -18.36 -14.45
C ASN A 110 4.47 -18.00 -15.84
N THR A 111 5.66 -17.43 -15.93
CA THR A 111 6.33 -17.17 -17.19
C THR A 111 7.09 -18.41 -17.65
N ALA A 112 6.82 -18.84 -18.87
CA ALA A 112 7.59 -19.86 -19.54
C ALA A 112 8.05 -19.39 -20.93
N TYR A 113 9.08 -20.05 -21.43
CA TYR A 113 9.65 -19.74 -22.73
C TYR A 113 9.67 -20.99 -23.58
N TYR A 114 9.23 -20.87 -24.81
CA TYR A 114 9.31 -21.96 -25.75
C TYR A 114 9.77 -21.49 -27.15
N VAL A 115 10.28 -22.42 -27.92
CA VAL A 115 10.56 -22.24 -29.34
C VAL A 115 10.22 -23.53 -30.07
N VAL A 116 9.55 -23.39 -31.21
CA VAL A 116 9.22 -24.49 -32.08
C VAL A 116 9.83 -24.20 -33.47
N GLY A 117 10.58 -25.16 -33.98
CA GLY A 117 11.20 -24.96 -35.29
C GLY A 117 11.76 -26.26 -35.88
N THR A 118 12.14 -26.19 -37.13
CA THR A 118 12.89 -27.28 -37.76
C THR A 118 14.30 -27.36 -37.18
N ARG A 119 14.88 -28.53 -37.18
CA ARG A 119 16.26 -28.71 -36.68
C ARG A 119 17.25 -27.76 -37.36
N LYS A 120 17.08 -27.48 -38.66
CA LYS A 120 17.93 -26.55 -39.40
C LYS A 120 17.80 -25.15 -38.83
N ASN A 121 16.56 -24.62 -38.74
CA ASN A 121 16.31 -23.26 -38.22
C ASN A 121 16.83 -23.07 -36.80
N LEU A 122 16.63 -24.07 -35.91
CA LEU A 122 17.10 -23.98 -34.55
C LEU A 122 18.63 -23.99 -34.42
N ILE A 123 19.34 -24.65 -35.36
CA ILE A 123 20.81 -24.59 -35.44
C ILE A 123 21.27 -23.23 -35.98
N ASP A 124 20.62 -22.72 -37.04
CA ASP A 124 20.96 -21.43 -37.65
C ASP A 124 20.75 -20.25 -36.66
N GLN A 125 19.72 -20.36 -35.81
CA GLN A 125 19.45 -19.43 -34.73
C GLN A 125 20.29 -19.68 -33.46
N LYS A 126 21.23 -20.62 -33.47
CA LYS A 126 22.08 -21.00 -32.31
C LYS A 126 21.32 -21.47 -31.08
N ILE A 127 20.06 -21.85 -31.22
CA ILE A 127 19.22 -22.36 -30.09
C ILE A 127 19.67 -23.76 -29.71
N ILE A 128 20.05 -24.57 -30.66
CA ILE A 128 20.58 -25.92 -30.44
C ILE A 128 21.95 -26.12 -31.04
N ASN A 129 22.77 -26.85 -30.31
CA ASN A 129 24.10 -27.27 -30.76
C ASN A 129 24.12 -28.78 -31.00
N ARG A 130 25.03 -29.23 -31.89
CA ARG A 130 25.36 -30.63 -32.07
C ARG A 130 26.54 -30.96 -31.13
N LYS A 131 26.27 -31.67 -30.07
CA LYS A 131 27.31 -32.15 -29.12
C LYS A 131 27.52 -33.66 -29.23
N GLY A 132 28.75 -34.10 -29.06
CA GLY A 132 29.13 -35.50 -29.03
C GLY A 132 29.23 -36.16 -30.40
N GLY A 133 29.60 -37.41 -30.43
CA GLY A 133 29.82 -38.27 -31.60
C GLY A 133 31.28 -38.38 -31.98
N PHE A 134 31.69 -39.62 -32.29
CA PHE A 134 33.00 -39.94 -32.88
C PHE A 134 32.85 -40.10 -34.39
N LEU A 135 33.69 -39.42 -35.18
CA LEU A 135 33.63 -39.42 -36.65
C LEU A 135 32.22 -39.10 -37.22
N GLY A 136 31.45 -38.23 -36.54
CA GLY A 136 30.12 -37.82 -37.01
C GLY A 136 28.96 -38.75 -36.64
N ILE A 137 29.24 -39.90 -36.03
CA ILE A 137 28.25 -40.88 -35.60
C ILE A 137 27.84 -40.59 -34.14
N GLY A 138 26.53 -40.63 -33.81
CA GLY A 138 26.03 -40.46 -32.43
C GLY A 138 25.86 -39.01 -31.97
N LYS A 139 25.95 -37.99 -32.83
CA LYS A 139 25.69 -36.59 -32.47
C LYS A 139 24.29 -36.40 -31.96
N ARG A 140 24.17 -35.80 -30.76
CA ARG A 140 22.88 -35.43 -30.15
C ARG A 140 22.67 -33.91 -30.23
N SER A 141 21.42 -33.50 -30.47
CA SER A 141 21.05 -32.09 -30.38
C SER A 141 20.76 -31.77 -28.91
N ALA A 142 21.39 -30.73 -28.43
CA ALA A 142 21.15 -30.18 -27.07
C ALA A 142 20.90 -28.66 -27.20
N VAL A 143 20.13 -28.11 -26.28
CA VAL A 143 19.93 -26.67 -26.21
C VAL A 143 21.26 -26.01 -25.89
N SER A 144 21.55 -24.91 -26.60
CA SER A 144 22.78 -24.13 -26.39
C SER A 144 22.67 -23.29 -25.12
N SER A 145 23.76 -23.27 -24.33
CA SER A 145 23.84 -22.33 -23.17
C SER A 145 23.88 -20.87 -23.59
N ASP A 146 24.30 -20.60 -24.83
CA ASP A 146 24.50 -19.24 -25.35
C ASP A 146 23.35 -18.82 -26.29
N SER A 147 22.18 -19.47 -26.16
CA SER A 147 21.02 -19.14 -26.98
C SER A 147 20.42 -17.80 -26.54
N ASP A 148 20.19 -16.90 -27.51
CA ASP A 148 19.56 -15.62 -27.24
C ASP A 148 18.08 -15.81 -26.89
N MET A 149 17.66 -15.27 -25.73
CA MET A 149 16.26 -15.32 -25.25
C MET A 149 15.29 -14.62 -26.19
N GLN A 150 15.75 -13.71 -27.06
CA GLN A 150 14.91 -13.05 -28.06
C GLN A 150 14.33 -14.02 -29.11
N ASN A 151 14.97 -15.18 -29.28
CA ASN A 151 14.50 -16.22 -30.17
C ASN A 151 13.42 -17.12 -29.57
N TYR A 152 13.07 -16.91 -28.30
CA TYR A 152 12.03 -17.68 -27.62
C TYR A 152 10.74 -16.89 -27.52
N THR A 153 9.62 -17.58 -27.58
CA THR A 153 8.30 -17.00 -27.30
C THR A 153 8.03 -17.04 -25.81
N LYS A 154 7.90 -15.87 -25.18
CA LYS A 154 7.47 -15.73 -23.78
C LYS A 154 5.97 -15.99 -23.69
N ILE A 155 5.55 -16.80 -22.73
CA ILE A 155 4.14 -17.08 -22.45
C ILE A 155 3.86 -17.03 -20.96
N ASP A 156 2.61 -16.72 -20.62
CA ASP A 156 2.03 -16.94 -19.30
C ASP A 156 1.29 -18.28 -19.33
N ILE A 157 1.77 -19.26 -18.57
CA ILE A 157 1.20 -20.61 -18.56
C ILE A 157 -0.24 -20.67 -18.03
N ARG A 158 -0.71 -19.65 -17.31
CA ARG A 158 -2.10 -19.51 -16.87
C ARG A 158 -3.04 -19.18 -18.04
N LYS A 159 -2.51 -18.50 -19.08
CA LYS A 159 -3.27 -18.02 -20.25
C LYS A 159 -3.08 -18.93 -21.46
N VAL A 160 -1.88 -19.43 -21.64
CA VAL A 160 -1.53 -20.28 -22.78
C VAL A 160 -1.37 -21.71 -22.29
N THR A 161 -2.42 -22.46 -22.41
CA THR A 161 -2.47 -23.89 -22.00
C THR A 161 -2.13 -24.85 -23.11
N GLU A 162 -2.03 -24.38 -24.38
CA GLU A 162 -1.77 -25.21 -25.53
C GLU A 162 -0.80 -24.54 -26.50
N ILE A 163 0.23 -25.26 -26.94
CA ILE A 163 1.18 -24.86 -27.99
C ILE A 163 0.94 -25.74 -29.21
N LYS A 164 0.49 -25.14 -30.30
CA LYS A 164 0.25 -25.84 -31.56
C LYS A 164 1.55 -26.29 -32.20
N LEU A 165 1.56 -27.50 -32.72
CA LEU A 165 2.72 -28.11 -33.39
C LEU A 165 2.41 -28.40 -34.86
N SER A 166 3.39 -28.11 -35.70
CA SER A 166 3.33 -28.45 -37.15
C SER A 166 4.53 -29.31 -37.51
N GLY A 167 4.30 -30.58 -37.81
CA GLY A 167 5.40 -31.46 -38.20
C GLY A 167 5.03 -32.95 -38.21
N LYS A 168 5.82 -33.75 -38.95
CA LYS A 168 5.58 -35.18 -39.01
C LYS A 168 6.17 -35.98 -37.84
N LYS A 169 7.23 -35.48 -37.22
CA LYS A 169 7.87 -36.04 -36.02
C LYS A 169 8.29 -34.93 -35.11
N ILE A 170 7.81 -34.96 -33.88
CA ILE A 170 8.12 -33.97 -32.85
C ILE A 170 9.09 -34.57 -31.86
N LYS A 171 10.07 -33.78 -31.43
CA LYS A 171 11.02 -34.14 -30.39
C LYS A 171 11.16 -32.95 -29.42
N ILE A 172 10.88 -33.19 -28.16
CA ILE A 172 11.17 -32.24 -27.08
C ILE A 172 12.63 -32.43 -26.70
N LEU A 173 13.36 -31.33 -26.63
CA LEU A 173 14.81 -31.32 -26.40
C LEU A 173 15.19 -30.99 -24.96
N THR A 174 14.30 -30.38 -24.23
CA THR A 174 14.45 -29.99 -22.81
C THR A 174 13.84 -31.04 -21.90
N SER A 175 14.44 -31.24 -20.73
CA SER A 175 13.87 -32.07 -19.68
C SER A 175 12.82 -31.27 -18.90
N HIS A 176 11.69 -31.89 -18.64
CA HIS A 176 10.59 -31.32 -17.89
C HIS A 176 10.13 -32.29 -16.80
N PRO A 177 9.57 -31.79 -15.69
CA PRO A 177 9.00 -32.63 -14.66
C PRO A 177 7.92 -33.56 -15.24
N SER A 178 7.79 -34.75 -14.65
CA SER A 178 6.74 -35.71 -15.05
C SER A 178 5.37 -35.08 -14.85
N GLY A 179 4.54 -35.14 -15.90
CA GLY A 179 3.18 -34.62 -15.86
C GLY A 179 3.04 -33.10 -16.14
N SER A 180 4.14 -32.34 -16.32
CA SER A 180 4.07 -30.91 -16.63
C SER A 180 3.49 -30.59 -18.01
N TYR A 181 3.42 -31.56 -18.89
CA TYR A 181 2.79 -31.41 -20.20
C TYR A 181 2.24 -32.74 -20.71
N LYS A 182 1.34 -32.64 -21.68
CA LYS A 182 0.78 -33.77 -22.42
C LYS A 182 0.83 -33.50 -23.92
N LEU A 183 1.23 -34.49 -24.72
CA LEU A 183 1.13 -34.41 -26.16
C LEU A 183 -0.31 -34.74 -26.59
N VAL A 184 -0.89 -33.88 -27.41
CA VAL A 184 -2.24 -34.01 -27.96
C VAL A 184 -2.19 -34.51 -29.38
N GLY A 185 -3.05 -35.46 -29.75
CA GLY A 185 -3.11 -36.07 -31.08
C GLY A 185 -2.50 -37.46 -31.13
N ASP A 186 -2.15 -37.92 -32.32
CA ASP A 186 -1.54 -39.24 -32.52
C ASP A 186 -0.13 -39.30 -31.91
N ALA A 187 0.19 -40.40 -31.22
CA ALA A 187 1.49 -40.59 -30.56
C ALA A 187 2.68 -40.47 -31.53
N LYS A 188 2.49 -40.79 -32.81
CA LYS A 188 3.52 -40.63 -33.84
C LYS A 188 3.53 -39.25 -34.49
N LYS A 189 2.42 -38.49 -34.37
CA LYS A 189 2.26 -37.18 -35.00
C LYS A 189 1.40 -36.26 -34.09
N PRO A 190 1.94 -35.83 -32.98
CA PRO A 190 1.20 -34.92 -32.09
C PRO A 190 0.96 -33.56 -32.77
N THR A 191 -0.21 -32.98 -32.54
CA THR A 191 -0.64 -31.70 -33.12
C THR A 191 -0.48 -30.54 -32.18
N ALA A 192 -0.37 -30.82 -30.86
CA ALA A 192 -0.15 -29.80 -29.85
C ALA A 192 0.54 -30.36 -28.59
N ILE A 193 1.09 -29.44 -27.80
CA ILE A 193 1.52 -29.68 -26.42
C ILE A 193 0.52 -28.96 -25.52
N GLN A 194 -0.14 -29.69 -24.65
CA GLN A 194 -0.95 -29.16 -23.56
C GLN A 194 -0.05 -29.00 -22.35
N ILE A 195 -0.04 -27.81 -21.76
CA ILE A 195 0.69 -27.48 -20.53
C ILE A 195 -0.22 -27.80 -19.35
N ASN A 196 0.26 -28.56 -18.39
CA ASN A 196 -0.44 -28.85 -17.16
C ASN A 196 0.09 -27.90 -16.08
N ASN A 197 -0.80 -27.13 -15.47
CA ASN A 197 -0.53 -26.24 -14.35
C ASN A 197 -0.65 -27.00 -13.03
#